data_a9f9fc5d06d2cf5e8d037f0bd9960f0d
#
_entry.id   a9f9fc5d06d2cf5e8d037f0bd9960f0d
#
_cell.length_a   1.000
_cell.length_b   1.000
_cell.length_c   1.000
_cell.angle_alpha   90.00
_cell.angle_beta   90.00
_cell.angle_gamma   90.00
#
_symmetry.space_group_name_H-M   'P 1'
#
loop_
_entity.id
_entity.type
_entity.pdbx_description
1 polymer ?
#
loop_
_entity_poly.entity_id
_entity_poly.type
_entity_poly.pdbx_seq_one_letter_code
_entity_poly.pdbx_strand_id
1 'polypeptide(L)'
;MRPNRLYEERSRRRWTQQEAADRLRELAEHCGHNVGVDGNTWGRWERGDIVPFPPYPMLLAELFNSTPEALGLDPHPSRRKPNVPSLVLPDEALKVLLYDWSDARSLDLIADALGSDDMDRRQFNVLTGALLTAPGLYWMTAQAEPAVAAAMEKGSVSETAVKQLETRLAVLRVLDDTQGGTELRVALRRLMYTTRTLIQQGSYSPGVEPRLYSVAAEVCRLAGYLAFDEGNHGKAQRYYITGLHAAKTAGNRLMGANILGFLSMQAHSLGNAQDAVALAHTARLGVGSSQEVPANIRAMLAMRAARAHALAHNEAACQRTLEEARQALEANDGPPAPEWSSWVNPGGLTADAGRCFMELGRPDIAEPLFAEAAKLYGDYQGRSRMLVLLRWASTHTALKNLDEAVRIGHEALDIAEQVDSPRGRARVRDLYRQMQPHERVAQVREFRDRSRELLKAA
;
A
#
# COMPACT_ATOMS: atom_id res chain seq x y z
N MET A 1 -6.10 -38.57 9.99
CA MET A 1 -4.76 -38.03 9.83
C MET A 1 -3.86 -39.08 9.24
N ARG A 2 -3.15 -38.85 8.15
CA ARG A 2 -2.07 -39.78 7.73
C ARG A 2 -0.95 -39.59 8.75
N PRO A 3 -0.41 -40.70 9.36
CA PRO A 3 0.72 -40.57 10.25
C PRO A 3 1.90 -39.93 9.48
N ASN A 4 2.60 -38.99 10.12
CA ASN A 4 3.80 -38.44 9.52
C ASN A 4 4.90 -39.50 9.49
N ARG A 5 5.85 -39.38 8.58
CA ARG A 5 6.92 -40.36 8.37
C ARG A 5 8.17 -40.09 9.20
N LEU A 6 8.14 -39.15 10.14
CA LEU A 6 9.32 -38.76 10.93
C LEU A 6 9.86 -39.96 11.74
N TYR A 7 8.98 -40.77 12.32
CA TYR A 7 9.36 -41.99 13.03
C TYR A 7 10.11 -42.98 12.10
N GLU A 8 9.58 -43.20 10.89
CA GLU A 8 10.17 -44.13 9.91
C GLU A 8 11.57 -43.64 9.48
N GLU A 9 11.69 -42.37 9.15
CA GLU A 9 12.94 -41.79 8.68
C GLU A 9 14.02 -41.77 9.77
N ARG A 10 13.66 -41.44 11.01
CA ARG A 10 14.54 -41.55 12.16
C ARG A 10 14.98 -42.97 12.44
N SER A 11 14.03 -43.91 12.45
CA SER A 11 14.28 -45.33 12.75
C SER A 11 15.17 -45.99 11.71
N ARG A 12 15.04 -45.67 10.41
CA ARG A 12 15.94 -46.14 9.35
C ARG A 12 17.39 -45.74 9.62
N ARG A 13 17.60 -44.55 10.25
CA ARG A 13 18.92 -44.01 10.58
C ARG A 13 19.42 -44.49 11.96
N ARG A 14 18.62 -45.24 12.68
CA ARG A 14 18.88 -45.74 14.05
C ARG A 14 19.16 -44.64 15.07
N TRP A 15 18.57 -43.45 14.88
CA TRP A 15 18.69 -42.33 15.80
C TRP A 15 17.69 -42.43 16.95
N THR A 16 18.10 -42.03 18.15
CA THR A 16 17.17 -41.70 19.23
C THR A 16 16.44 -40.41 18.93
N GLN A 17 15.36 -40.11 19.61
CA GLN A 17 14.62 -38.85 19.46
C GLN A 17 15.52 -37.63 19.81
N GLN A 18 16.37 -37.78 20.81
CA GLN A 18 17.31 -36.74 21.20
C GLN A 18 18.38 -36.51 20.13
N GLU A 19 18.99 -37.58 19.61
CA GLU A 19 19.98 -37.44 18.52
C GLU A 19 19.40 -36.79 17.26
N ALA A 20 18.13 -37.10 16.92
CA ALA A 20 17.47 -36.48 15.80
C ALA A 20 17.21 -34.98 16.05
N ALA A 21 16.82 -34.61 17.26
CA ALA A 21 16.64 -33.22 17.67
C ALA A 21 17.97 -32.45 17.67
N ASP A 22 19.06 -33.07 18.12
CA ASP A 22 20.39 -32.46 18.13
C ASP A 22 20.89 -32.17 16.71
N ARG A 23 20.74 -33.14 15.80
CA ARG A 23 21.11 -32.97 14.39
C ARG A 23 20.27 -31.91 13.69
N LEU A 24 19.00 -31.81 14.05
CA LEU A 24 18.14 -30.76 13.50
C LEU A 24 18.59 -29.37 13.99
N ARG A 25 19.03 -29.23 15.24
CA ARG A 25 19.59 -27.99 15.78
C ARG A 25 20.89 -27.60 15.08
N GLU A 26 21.81 -28.56 14.90
CA GLU A 26 23.05 -28.34 14.17
C GLU A 26 22.81 -27.88 12.73
N LEU A 27 21.87 -28.54 12.03
CA LEU A 27 21.48 -28.13 10.68
C LEU A 27 20.87 -26.73 10.67
N ALA A 28 19.99 -26.45 11.63
CA ALA A 28 19.34 -25.15 11.75
C ALA A 28 20.36 -24.01 11.98
N GLU A 29 21.34 -24.21 12.86
CA GLU A 29 22.42 -23.25 13.10
C GLU A 29 23.23 -23.00 11.82
N HIS A 30 23.51 -24.07 11.05
CA HIS A 30 24.24 -23.97 9.76
C HIS A 30 23.42 -23.16 8.73
N CYS A 31 22.09 -23.27 8.79
CA CYS A 31 21.16 -22.51 7.94
C CYS A 31 20.80 -21.11 8.52
N GLY A 32 21.43 -20.68 9.59
CA GLY A 32 21.17 -19.37 10.21
C GLY A 32 19.89 -19.27 11.03
N HIS A 33 19.33 -20.41 11.44
CA HIS A 33 18.13 -20.48 12.28
C HIS A 33 18.48 -20.86 13.72
N ASN A 34 17.92 -20.14 14.69
CA ASN A 34 18.00 -20.55 16.10
C ASN A 34 16.69 -21.28 16.47
N VAL A 35 16.77 -22.60 16.69
CA VAL A 35 15.61 -23.45 16.98
C VAL A 35 15.78 -24.21 18.30
N GLY A 36 14.71 -24.24 19.11
CA GLY A 36 14.70 -24.91 20.42
C GLY A 36 13.94 -26.25 20.38
N VAL A 37 14.48 -27.24 19.66
CA VAL A 37 13.90 -28.59 19.61
C VAL A 37 14.68 -29.54 20.51
N ASP A 38 13.96 -30.39 21.28
CA ASP A 38 14.49 -31.46 22.11
C ASP A 38 13.85 -32.81 21.76
N GLY A 39 14.33 -33.89 22.35
CA GLY A 39 13.79 -35.23 22.11
C GLY A 39 12.33 -35.37 22.47
N ASN A 40 11.84 -34.61 23.46
CA ASN A 40 10.44 -34.64 23.88
C ASN A 40 9.55 -33.96 22.82
N THR A 41 9.97 -32.84 22.29
CA THR A 41 9.32 -32.12 21.17
C THR A 41 9.32 -32.99 19.91
N TRP A 42 10.43 -33.66 19.62
CA TRP A 42 10.52 -34.63 18.53
C TRP A 42 9.50 -35.75 18.65
N GLY A 43 9.42 -36.36 19.84
CA GLY A 43 8.46 -37.41 20.12
C GLY A 43 6.99 -36.98 19.96
N ARG A 44 6.68 -35.77 20.31
CA ARG A 44 5.34 -35.16 20.09
C ARG A 44 5.03 -34.97 18.60
N TRP A 45 6.01 -34.64 17.80
CA TRP A 45 5.88 -34.57 16.34
C TRP A 45 5.60 -35.93 15.73
N GLU A 46 6.35 -36.97 16.13
CA GLU A 46 6.14 -38.35 15.65
C GLU A 46 4.75 -38.91 15.96
N ARG A 47 4.21 -38.63 17.14
CA ARG A 47 2.87 -39.04 17.54
C ARG A 47 1.77 -38.18 16.91
N GLY A 48 2.13 -37.04 16.28
CA GLY A 48 1.15 -36.12 15.75
C GLY A 48 0.44 -35.25 16.80
N ASP A 49 0.98 -35.23 18.06
CA ASP A 49 0.45 -34.40 19.13
C ASP A 49 0.62 -32.89 18.81
N ILE A 50 1.69 -32.55 18.10
CA ILE A 50 2.00 -31.22 17.60
C ILE A 50 2.49 -31.36 16.16
N VAL A 51 2.05 -30.46 15.30
CA VAL A 51 2.59 -30.36 13.93
C VAL A 51 3.76 -29.37 13.93
N PRO A 52 4.93 -29.76 13.35
CA PRO A 52 6.04 -28.82 13.18
C PRO A 52 5.59 -27.58 12.37
N PHE A 53 5.87 -26.39 12.87
CA PHE A 53 5.60 -25.13 12.20
C PHE A 53 6.88 -24.53 11.61
N PRO A 54 6.83 -23.60 10.66
CA PRO A 54 8.05 -22.99 10.09
C PRO A 54 8.99 -22.43 11.16
N PRO A 55 10.35 -22.65 11.06
CA PRO A 55 11.04 -23.21 9.89
C PRO A 55 11.18 -24.75 9.88
N TYR A 56 10.68 -25.48 10.89
CA TYR A 56 10.94 -26.91 11.08
C TYR A 56 10.57 -27.82 9.88
N PRO A 57 9.43 -27.66 9.16
CA PRO A 57 9.12 -28.54 8.03
C PRO A 57 10.20 -28.54 6.94
N MET A 58 10.80 -27.39 6.63
CA MET A 58 11.85 -27.27 5.64
C MET A 58 13.16 -27.87 6.15
N LEU A 59 13.53 -27.59 7.40
CA LEU A 59 14.72 -28.17 8.03
C LEU A 59 14.62 -29.68 8.16
N LEU A 60 13.45 -30.23 8.47
CA LEU A 60 13.21 -31.66 8.51
C LEU A 60 13.30 -32.30 7.12
N ALA A 61 12.79 -31.62 6.10
CA ALA A 61 12.92 -32.05 4.72
C ALA A 61 14.39 -32.11 4.29
N GLU A 62 15.18 -31.13 4.64
CA GLU A 62 16.62 -31.12 4.37
C GLU A 62 17.38 -32.15 5.17
N LEU A 63 17.08 -32.31 6.48
CA LEU A 63 17.70 -33.31 7.35
C LEU A 63 17.53 -34.75 6.81
N PHE A 64 16.36 -35.01 6.22
CA PHE A 64 16.03 -36.34 5.70
C PHE A 64 16.23 -36.49 4.19
N ASN A 65 16.70 -35.43 3.50
CA ASN A 65 16.81 -35.35 2.05
C ASN A 65 15.47 -35.74 1.36
N SER A 66 14.41 -35.06 1.75
CA SER A 66 13.03 -35.35 1.37
C SER A 66 12.25 -34.02 1.13
N THR A 67 10.94 -34.10 0.94
CA THR A 67 10.08 -32.89 0.94
C THR A 67 9.15 -32.92 2.14
N PRO A 68 8.64 -31.75 2.61
CA PRO A 68 7.68 -31.71 3.70
C PRO A 68 6.46 -32.57 3.45
N GLU A 69 5.94 -32.60 2.21
CA GLU A 69 4.79 -33.41 1.80
C GLU A 69 5.10 -34.91 1.86
N ALA A 70 6.30 -35.32 1.42
CA ALA A 70 6.75 -36.71 1.48
C ALA A 70 6.94 -37.20 2.92
N LEU A 71 7.26 -36.30 3.84
CA LEU A 71 7.34 -36.58 5.28
C LEU A 71 5.96 -36.55 5.97
N GLY A 72 4.90 -36.21 5.25
CA GLY A 72 3.55 -36.08 5.82
C GLY A 72 3.41 -34.87 6.74
N LEU A 73 4.25 -33.87 6.55
CA LEU A 73 4.28 -32.61 7.31
C LEU A 73 3.50 -31.52 6.58
N ASP A 74 2.38 -31.88 5.96
CA ASP A 74 1.50 -30.91 5.30
C ASP A 74 1.08 -29.82 6.28
N PRO A 75 1.19 -28.55 5.94
CA PRO A 75 0.69 -27.47 6.78
C PRO A 75 -0.83 -27.50 6.82
N HIS A 76 -1.38 -28.14 7.85
CA HIS A 76 -2.75 -28.16 8.36
C HIS A 76 -3.97 -28.27 7.42
N PRO A 77 -4.73 -29.36 7.59
CA PRO A 77 -6.16 -29.36 7.31
C PRO A 77 -6.95 -29.26 8.63
N SER A 78 -6.97 -28.18 9.35
CA SER A 78 -8.05 -27.91 10.30
C SER A 78 -7.96 -26.55 11.00
N ARG A 79 -8.14 -25.52 10.28
CA ARG A 79 -9.01 -24.39 10.64
C ARG A 79 -9.63 -24.01 9.32
N ARG A 80 -10.96 -23.85 9.28
CA ARG A 80 -11.72 -23.45 8.10
C ARG A 80 -10.81 -22.54 7.25
N LYS A 81 -10.39 -23.04 6.09
CA LYS A 81 -9.77 -22.20 5.08
C LYS A 81 -10.65 -20.95 5.01
N PRO A 82 -10.13 -19.74 5.25
CA PRO A 82 -10.73 -18.67 4.53
C PRO A 82 -10.73 -19.21 3.10
N ASN A 83 -11.83 -19.13 2.43
CA ASN A 83 -11.99 -19.53 1.04
C ASN A 83 -11.05 -18.63 0.25
N VAL A 84 -9.75 -18.94 0.28
CA VAL A 84 -8.76 -18.38 -0.62
C VAL A 84 -9.04 -19.15 -1.90
N PRO A 85 -9.66 -18.54 -2.88
CA PRO A 85 -9.83 -19.16 -4.18
C PRO A 85 -8.43 -19.66 -4.57
N SER A 86 -8.33 -20.90 -5.02
CA SER A 86 -7.16 -21.36 -5.76
C SER A 86 -6.77 -20.23 -6.70
N LEU A 87 -5.61 -19.60 -6.47
CA LEU A 87 -5.15 -18.44 -7.23
C LEU A 87 -4.79 -18.95 -8.64
N VAL A 88 -5.80 -19.28 -9.43
CA VAL A 88 -5.71 -19.18 -10.86
C VAL A 88 -5.78 -17.68 -11.12
N LEU A 89 -4.62 -17.02 -11.10
CA LEU A 89 -4.52 -15.63 -11.53
C LEU A 89 -5.05 -15.62 -12.95
N PRO A 90 -6.00 -14.73 -13.30
CA PRO A 90 -6.36 -14.52 -14.68
C PRO A 90 -5.06 -14.22 -15.45
N ASP A 91 -4.89 -14.75 -16.63
CA ASP A 91 -3.72 -14.53 -17.51
C ASP A 91 -3.34 -13.04 -17.61
N GLU A 92 -4.32 -12.16 -17.52
CA GLU A 92 -4.16 -10.71 -17.52
C GLU A 92 -3.37 -10.15 -16.33
N ALA A 93 -3.57 -10.67 -15.12
CA ALA A 93 -2.83 -10.21 -13.94
C ALA A 93 -1.37 -10.70 -13.97
N LEU A 94 -1.15 -11.94 -14.47
CA LEU A 94 0.19 -12.50 -14.69
C LEU A 94 0.95 -11.74 -15.77
N LYS A 95 0.29 -11.32 -16.84
CA LYS A 95 0.91 -10.54 -17.92
C LYS A 95 1.55 -9.25 -17.39
N VAL A 96 0.85 -8.50 -16.53
CA VAL A 96 1.36 -7.24 -15.96
C VAL A 96 2.61 -7.45 -15.10
N LEU A 97 2.71 -8.60 -14.43
CA LEU A 97 3.86 -8.93 -13.56
C LEU A 97 5.06 -9.48 -14.34
N LEU A 98 4.79 -10.22 -15.42
CA LEU A 98 5.81 -10.93 -16.21
C LEU A 98 6.34 -10.12 -17.40
N TYR A 99 5.79 -8.92 -17.65
CA TYR A 99 6.29 -8.07 -18.71
C TYR A 99 7.75 -7.64 -18.46
N ASP A 100 8.51 -7.71 -19.54
CA ASP A 100 9.85 -7.15 -19.56
C ASP A 100 9.81 -5.64 -19.27
N TRP A 101 10.80 -5.14 -18.53
CA TRP A 101 10.92 -3.73 -18.13
C TRP A 101 11.53 -2.88 -19.26
N SER A 102 10.95 -2.96 -20.45
CA SER A 102 11.33 -2.19 -21.63
C SER A 102 10.30 -1.09 -21.93
N ASP A 103 10.73 -0.09 -22.71
CA ASP A 103 9.89 1.05 -23.07
C ASP A 103 8.67 0.63 -23.89
N ALA A 104 8.85 -0.32 -24.83
CA ALA A 104 7.75 -0.87 -25.62
C ALA A 104 6.67 -1.51 -24.73
N ARG A 105 7.09 -2.24 -23.69
CA ARG A 105 6.15 -2.88 -22.76
C ARG A 105 5.45 -1.90 -21.83
N SER A 106 6.09 -0.77 -21.48
CA SER A 106 5.42 0.31 -20.75
C SER A 106 4.22 0.85 -21.52
N LEU A 107 4.32 0.99 -22.84
CA LEU A 107 3.21 1.41 -23.70
C LEU A 107 2.07 0.38 -23.73
N ASP A 108 2.40 -0.90 -23.85
CA ASP A 108 1.41 -1.97 -23.85
C ASP A 108 0.63 -1.99 -22.52
N LEU A 109 1.32 -1.87 -21.39
CA LEU A 109 0.69 -1.81 -20.06
C LEU A 109 -0.21 -0.60 -19.88
N ILE A 110 0.21 0.58 -20.37
CA ILE A 110 -0.63 1.79 -20.38
C ILE A 110 -1.88 1.57 -21.25
N ALA A 111 -1.72 0.92 -22.40
CA ALA A 111 -2.83 0.60 -23.29
C ALA A 111 -3.84 -0.37 -22.65
N ASP A 112 -3.34 -1.44 -22.02
CA ASP A 112 -4.17 -2.43 -21.34
C ASP A 112 -4.91 -1.82 -20.14
N ALA A 113 -4.23 -0.97 -19.36
CA ALA A 113 -4.83 -0.27 -18.24
C ALA A 113 -5.98 0.65 -18.67
N LEU A 114 -5.87 1.28 -19.86
CA LEU A 114 -6.93 2.12 -20.43
C LEU A 114 -8.13 1.30 -20.95
N GLY A 115 -7.86 0.14 -21.55
CA GLY A 115 -8.91 -0.74 -22.07
C GLY A 115 -9.72 -1.48 -21.01
N SER A 116 -9.25 -1.48 -19.76
CA SER A 116 -9.83 -2.28 -18.68
C SER A 116 -10.97 -1.60 -17.90
N ASP A 117 -11.44 -0.43 -18.32
CA ASP A 117 -12.44 0.35 -17.57
C ASP A 117 -13.84 -0.29 -17.52
N ASP A 118 -14.18 -1.15 -18.49
CA ASP A 118 -15.46 -1.84 -18.58
C ASP A 118 -15.45 -3.25 -17.96
N MET A 119 -14.33 -3.67 -17.34
CA MET A 119 -14.23 -5.02 -16.77
C MET A 119 -14.91 -5.11 -15.41
N ASP A 120 -15.71 -6.17 -15.21
CA ASP A 120 -16.45 -6.44 -13.97
C ASP A 120 -15.48 -6.59 -12.78
N ARG A 121 -15.87 -6.02 -11.61
CA ARG A 121 -15.15 -6.12 -10.32
C ARG A 121 -14.71 -7.55 -9.95
N ARG A 122 -15.42 -8.57 -10.45
CA ARG A 122 -15.16 -9.99 -10.16
C ARG A 122 -13.94 -10.55 -10.89
N GLN A 123 -13.40 -9.84 -11.88
CA GLN A 123 -12.32 -10.31 -12.73
C GLN A 123 -10.92 -9.93 -12.22
N PHE A 124 -10.81 -9.05 -11.19
CA PHE A 124 -9.54 -8.62 -10.64
C PHE A 124 -9.28 -9.21 -9.26
N ASN A 125 -8.36 -10.16 -9.20
CA ASN A 125 -7.82 -10.62 -7.92
C ASN A 125 -6.80 -9.60 -7.38
N VAL A 126 -6.84 -9.36 -6.08
CA VAL A 126 -5.85 -8.54 -5.38
C VAL A 126 -4.57 -9.35 -5.21
N LEU A 127 -3.46 -8.79 -5.65
CA LEU A 127 -2.13 -9.39 -5.49
C LEU A 127 -1.64 -9.22 -4.03
N THR A 128 -0.94 -10.21 -3.52
CA THR A 128 -0.31 -10.18 -2.19
C THR A 128 1.04 -10.89 -2.24
N GLY A 129 1.88 -10.70 -1.21
CA GLY A 129 3.16 -11.37 -1.10
C GLY A 129 4.16 -10.97 -2.19
N ALA A 130 4.98 -11.92 -2.63
CA ALA A 130 6.03 -11.69 -3.64
C ALA A 130 5.47 -11.14 -4.96
N LEU A 131 4.26 -11.49 -5.34
CA LEU A 131 3.63 -10.99 -6.57
C LEU A 131 3.34 -9.49 -6.54
N LEU A 132 3.01 -8.94 -5.36
CA LEU A 132 2.80 -7.50 -5.18
C LEU A 132 4.12 -6.74 -5.03
N THR A 133 5.11 -7.32 -4.35
CA THR A 133 6.36 -6.62 -4.04
C THR A 133 7.41 -6.70 -5.14
N ALA A 134 7.38 -7.74 -5.99
CA ALA A 134 8.34 -7.93 -7.07
C ALA A 134 8.45 -6.74 -8.04
N PRO A 135 7.37 -6.08 -8.51
CA PRO A 135 7.49 -4.90 -9.36
C PRO A 135 8.28 -3.76 -8.71
N GLY A 136 8.20 -3.60 -7.37
CA GLY A 136 8.98 -2.63 -6.64
C GLY A 136 10.48 -2.93 -6.63
N LEU A 137 10.85 -4.19 -6.47
CA LEU A 137 12.25 -4.63 -6.54
C LEU A 137 12.82 -4.45 -7.95
N TYR A 138 12.07 -4.81 -8.98
CA TYR A 138 12.49 -4.59 -10.39
C TYR A 138 12.67 -3.11 -10.69
N TRP A 139 11.73 -2.25 -10.27
CA TRP A 139 11.87 -0.81 -10.44
C TRP A 139 13.15 -0.26 -9.78
N MET A 140 13.49 -0.72 -8.60
CA MET A 140 14.67 -0.28 -7.86
C MET A 140 15.98 -0.70 -8.55
N THR A 141 16.03 -1.91 -9.10
CA THR A 141 17.26 -2.49 -9.68
C THR A 141 17.44 -2.19 -11.17
N ALA A 142 16.35 -1.96 -11.91
CA ALA A 142 16.41 -1.68 -13.33
C ALA A 142 17.02 -0.29 -13.60
N GLN A 143 18.10 -0.24 -14.38
CA GLN A 143 18.62 1.02 -14.91
C GLN A 143 17.69 1.52 -16.01
N ALA A 144 17.52 2.83 -16.10
CA ALA A 144 16.86 3.43 -17.25
C ALA A 144 17.73 3.15 -18.48
N GLU A 145 17.24 2.31 -19.39
CA GLU A 145 17.89 2.18 -20.69
C GLU A 145 17.72 3.49 -21.46
N PRO A 146 18.79 4.08 -22.05
CA PRO A 146 18.60 5.21 -22.91
C PRO A 146 17.71 4.78 -24.07
N ALA A 147 16.58 5.44 -24.23
CA ALA A 147 15.70 5.23 -25.36
C ALA A 147 16.39 5.69 -26.65
N VAL A 148 17.19 4.81 -27.23
CA VAL A 148 17.97 5.11 -28.43
C VAL A 148 17.18 4.62 -29.65
N ALA A 149 16.87 5.56 -30.51
CA ALA A 149 16.90 5.43 -31.96
C ALA A 149 15.69 4.86 -32.72
N ALA A 150 14.58 4.48 -32.16
CA ALA A 150 13.41 4.07 -32.98
C ALA A 150 12.52 5.26 -33.46
N ALA A 151 12.83 6.46 -33.07
CA ALA A 151 11.94 7.61 -33.23
C ALA A 151 12.24 8.54 -34.40
N MET A 152 13.08 8.14 -35.34
CA MET A 152 13.54 9.09 -36.38
C MET A 152 12.59 9.34 -37.55
N GLU A 153 11.41 8.77 -37.60
CA GLU A 153 10.58 8.86 -38.83
C GLU A 153 9.15 9.39 -38.66
N LYS A 154 8.66 9.76 -37.48
CA LYS A 154 7.26 10.22 -37.29
C LYS A 154 7.18 11.54 -36.53
N GLY A 155 6.38 12.46 -37.00
CA GLY A 155 6.21 13.88 -36.61
C GLY A 155 6.54 14.25 -35.15
N SER A 156 7.27 15.35 -34.94
CA SER A 156 7.87 15.78 -33.67
C SER A 156 6.84 16.22 -32.63
N VAL A 157 6.80 15.59 -31.44
CA VAL A 157 6.04 16.08 -30.29
C VAL A 157 6.78 17.27 -29.66
N SER A 158 6.13 18.44 -29.62
CA SER A 158 6.75 19.68 -29.15
C SER A 158 6.80 19.74 -27.62
N GLU A 159 7.77 20.49 -27.07
CA GLU A 159 7.83 20.82 -25.64
C GLU A 159 6.56 21.52 -25.13
N THR A 160 5.93 22.35 -25.99
CA THR A 160 4.66 23.01 -25.68
C THR A 160 3.54 22.01 -25.41
N ALA A 161 3.47 20.92 -26.19
CA ALA A 161 2.47 19.88 -25.97
C ALA A 161 2.65 19.19 -24.60
N VAL A 162 3.90 18.85 -24.25
CA VAL A 162 4.19 18.25 -22.94
C VAL A 162 3.87 19.22 -21.80
N LYS A 163 4.25 20.48 -21.92
CA LYS A 163 3.93 21.51 -20.93
C LYS A 163 2.42 21.67 -20.73
N GLN A 164 1.62 21.53 -21.78
CA GLN A 164 0.16 21.53 -21.66
C GLN A 164 -0.35 20.33 -20.89
N LEU A 165 0.22 19.13 -21.09
CA LEU A 165 -0.15 17.95 -20.31
C LEU A 165 0.20 18.12 -18.83
N GLU A 166 1.39 18.61 -18.52
CA GLU A 166 1.84 18.90 -17.16
C GLU A 166 0.91 19.92 -16.48
N THR A 167 0.51 20.99 -17.19
CA THR A 167 -0.45 21.99 -16.69
C THR A 167 -1.82 21.35 -16.40
N ARG A 168 -2.34 20.50 -17.32
CA ARG A 168 -3.60 19.79 -17.10
C ARG A 168 -3.50 18.85 -15.89
N LEU A 169 -2.37 18.18 -15.73
CA LEU A 169 -2.13 17.29 -14.60
C LEU A 169 -2.11 18.07 -13.27
N ALA A 170 -1.53 19.26 -13.24
CA ALA A 170 -1.57 20.16 -12.07
C ALA A 170 -3.02 20.53 -11.68
N VAL A 171 -3.87 20.85 -12.67
CA VAL A 171 -5.28 21.11 -12.42
C VAL A 171 -6.00 19.88 -11.87
N LEU A 172 -5.71 18.68 -12.40
CA LEU A 172 -6.33 17.43 -11.90
C LEU A 172 -5.92 17.11 -10.46
N ARG A 173 -4.70 17.47 -10.02
CA ARG A 173 -4.31 17.36 -8.60
C ARG A 173 -5.19 18.22 -7.70
N VAL A 174 -5.43 19.47 -8.10
CA VAL A 174 -6.30 20.38 -7.34
C VAL A 174 -7.74 19.84 -7.28
N LEU A 175 -8.25 19.32 -8.40
CA LEU A 175 -9.60 18.72 -8.44
C LEU A 175 -9.68 17.47 -7.55
N ASP A 176 -8.64 16.63 -7.51
CA ASP A 176 -8.58 15.46 -6.60
C ASP A 176 -8.68 15.90 -5.13
N ASP A 177 -8.00 16.97 -4.76
CA ASP A 177 -8.00 17.48 -3.38
C ASP A 177 -9.32 18.16 -2.98
N THR A 178 -10.04 18.76 -3.93
CA THR A 178 -11.20 19.62 -3.65
C THR A 178 -12.56 18.98 -3.94
N GLN A 179 -12.69 18.27 -5.06
CA GLN A 179 -13.99 17.81 -5.54
C GLN A 179 -14.10 16.28 -5.65
N GLY A 180 -13.03 15.56 -6.09
CA GLY A 180 -13.12 14.13 -6.36
C GLY A 180 -14.16 13.79 -7.44
N GLY A 181 -14.52 12.51 -7.57
CA GLY A 181 -15.75 12.11 -8.28
C GLY A 181 -15.60 11.80 -9.78
N THR A 182 -16.77 11.73 -10.45
CA THR A 182 -16.90 11.24 -11.84
C THR A 182 -16.18 12.13 -12.85
N GLU A 183 -16.18 13.44 -12.65
CA GLU A 183 -15.55 14.41 -13.55
C GLU A 183 -14.03 14.24 -13.60
N LEU A 184 -13.40 14.04 -12.44
CA LEU A 184 -11.98 13.77 -12.35
C LEU A 184 -11.60 12.48 -13.10
N ARG A 185 -12.42 11.43 -13.01
CA ARG A 185 -12.20 10.18 -13.76
C ARG A 185 -12.22 10.39 -15.27
N VAL A 186 -13.21 11.13 -15.76
CA VAL A 186 -13.33 11.43 -17.20
C VAL A 186 -12.13 12.26 -17.67
N ALA A 187 -11.72 13.25 -16.90
CA ALA A 187 -10.59 14.10 -17.22
C ALA A 187 -9.25 13.32 -17.19
N LEU A 188 -9.03 12.47 -16.19
CA LEU A 188 -7.86 11.58 -16.12
C LEU A 188 -7.80 10.60 -17.30
N ARG A 189 -8.92 9.99 -17.68
CA ARG A 189 -9.01 9.09 -18.84
C ARG A 189 -8.62 9.81 -20.13
N ARG A 190 -9.14 11.03 -20.34
CA ARG A 190 -8.77 11.86 -21.50
C ARG A 190 -7.29 12.21 -21.51
N LEU A 191 -6.74 12.60 -20.36
CA LEU A 191 -5.32 12.92 -20.25
C LEU A 191 -4.44 11.70 -20.53
N MET A 192 -4.79 10.54 -19.99
CA MET A 192 -4.09 9.28 -20.22
C MET A 192 -4.12 8.88 -21.70
N TYR A 193 -5.29 8.97 -22.36
CA TYR A 193 -5.42 8.71 -23.78
C TYR A 193 -4.54 9.66 -24.62
N THR A 194 -4.57 10.96 -24.32
CA THR A 194 -3.74 11.97 -25.02
C THR A 194 -2.26 11.65 -24.83
N THR A 195 -1.82 11.40 -23.60
CA THR A 195 -0.42 11.07 -23.27
C THR A 195 0.04 9.81 -24.03
N ARG A 196 -0.76 8.75 -24.01
CA ARG A 196 -0.48 7.52 -24.77
C ARG A 196 -0.32 7.81 -26.25
N THR A 197 -1.27 8.55 -26.87
CA THR A 197 -1.23 8.88 -28.30
C THR A 197 0.05 9.63 -28.66
N LEU A 198 0.46 10.61 -27.83
CA LEU A 198 1.70 11.34 -28.05
C LEU A 198 2.95 10.46 -27.91
N ILE A 199 2.96 9.52 -26.96
CA ILE A 199 4.05 8.55 -26.83
C ILE A 199 4.11 7.63 -28.05
N GLN A 200 2.98 7.16 -28.58
CA GLN A 200 2.92 6.24 -29.72
C GLN A 200 3.23 6.89 -31.06
N GLN A 201 2.88 8.16 -31.25
CA GLN A 201 3.11 8.89 -32.51
C GLN A 201 4.55 9.38 -32.71
N GLY A 202 5.36 9.20 -31.75
CA GLY A 202 6.50 9.78 -31.30
C GLY A 202 7.79 9.90 -32.03
N SER A 203 7.97 10.99 -32.73
CA SER A 203 9.29 11.61 -32.84
C SER A 203 9.37 12.79 -31.87
N TYR A 204 10.11 12.65 -30.81
CA TYR A 204 10.30 13.72 -29.82
C TYR A 204 11.79 13.94 -29.52
N SER A 205 12.13 15.15 -29.11
CA SER A 205 13.49 15.45 -28.68
C SER A 205 13.85 14.63 -27.40
N PRO A 206 15.12 14.33 -27.16
CA PRO A 206 15.54 13.51 -26.00
C PRO A 206 15.03 13.99 -24.63
N GLY A 207 14.72 15.27 -24.48
CA GLY A 207 14.18 15.84 -23.24
C GLY A 207 12.66 15.70 -23.08
N VAL A 208 11.92 15.46 -24.17
CA VAL A 208 10.46 15.38 -24.19
C VAL A 208 9.96 14.01 -23.73
N GLU A 209 10.59 12.95 -24.19
CA GLU A 209 10.18 11.58 -23.92
C GLU A 209 10.11 11.26 -22.40
N PRO A 210 11.15 11.48 -21.59
CA PRO A 210 11.09 11.22 -20.14
C PRO A 210 9.98 12.01 -19.45
N ARG A 211 9.65 13.21 -19.93
CA ARG A 211 8.55 14.02 -19.40
C ARG A 211 7.20 13.43 -19.73
N LEU A 212 6.99 12.90 -20.93
CA LEU A 212 5.76 12.20 -21.32
C LEU A 212 5.52 10.96 -20.43
N TYR A 213 6.56 10.16 -20.22
CA TYR A 213 6.46 9.00 -19.32
C TYR A 213 6.29 9.41 -17.85
N SER A 214 6.86 10.54 -17.41
CA SER A 214 6.59 11.08 -16.07
C SER A 214 5.12 11.47 -15.90
N VAL A 215 4.52 12.12 -16.91
CA VAL A 215 3.08 12.42 -16.94
C VAL A 215 2.26 11.14 -16.88
N ALA A 216 2.59 10.13 -17.70
CA ALA A 216 1.91 8.84 -17.71
C ALA A 216 1.96 8.16 -16.33
N ALA A 217 3.12 8.15 -15.68
CA ALA A 217 3.31 7.59 -14.35
C ALA A 217 2.40 8.25 -13.31
N GLU A 218 2.33 9.58 -13.32
CA GLU A 218 1.51 10.33 -12.37
C GLU A 218 0.02 10.19 -12.65
N VAL A 219 -0.40 10.16 -13.91
CA VAL A 219 -1.80 9.88 -14.28
C VAL A 219 -2.22 8.50 -13.80
N CYS A 220 -1.35 7.49 -13.99
CA CYS A 220 -1.58 6.14 -13.46
C CYS A 220 -1.67 6.13 -11.94
N ARG A 221 -0.82 6.88 -11.23
CA ARG A 221 -0.90 7.01 -9.78
C ARG A 221 -2.24 7.60 -9.33
N LEU A 222 -2.71 8.67 -9.96
CA LEU A 222 -4.01 9.30 -9.66
C LEU A 222 -5.17 8.34 -9.95
N ALA A 223 -5.16 7.68 -11.12
CA ALA A 223 -6.19 6.71 -11.49
C ALA A 223 -6.21 5.51 -10.52
N GLY A 224 -5.03 5.06 -10.09
CA GLY A 224 -4.89 4.03 -9.07
C GLY A 224 -5.47 4.46 -7.73
N TYR A 225 -5.22 5.70 -7.32
CA TYR A 225 -5.78 6.24 -6.08
C TYR A 225 -7.31 6.33 -6.12
N LEU A 226 -7.90 6.80 -7.22
CA LEU A 226 -9.35 6.83 -7.38
C LEU A 226 -9.96 5.42 -7.33
N ALA A 227 -9.36 4.46 -8.03
CA ALA A 227 -9.81 3.07 -7.99
C ALA A 227 -9.71 2.47 -6.58
N PHE A 228 -8.66 2.83 -5.84
CA PHE A 228 -8.50 2.45 -4.43
C PHE A 228 -9.61 3.05 -3.54
N ASP A 229 -9.91 4.34 -3.69
CA ASP A 229 -10.97 5.03 -2.92
C ASP A 229 -12.37 4.45 -3.20
N GLU A 230 -12.58 3.89 -4.41
CA GLU A 230 -13.80 3.18 -4.80
C GLU A 230 -13.84 1.72 -4.26
N GLY A 231 -12.78 1.26 -3.61
CA GLY A 231 -12.64 -0.13 -3.16
C GLY A 231 -12.34 -1.12 -4.29
N ASN A 232 -11.99 -0.65 -5.49
CA ASN A 232 -11.57 -1.50 -6.60
C ASN A 232 -10.06 -1.75 -6.55
N HIS A 233 -9.65 -2.57 -5.59
CA HIS A 233 -8.24 -2.79 -5.26
C HIS A 233 -7.44 -3.43 -6.40
N GLY A 234 -8.02 -4.37 -7.15
CA GLY A 234 -7.33 -5.00 -8.28
C GLY A 234 -7.03 -4.01 -9.41
N LYS A 235 -8.00 -3.13 -9.75
CA LYS A 235 -7.81 -2.06 -10.73
C LYS A 235 -6.77 -1.04 -10.25
N ALA A 236 -6.80 -0.68 -8.96
CA ALA A 236 -5.81 0.22 -8.37
C ALA A 236 -4.38 -0.33 -8.52
N GLN A 237 -4.17 -1.62 -8.23
CA GLN A 237 -2.86 -2.26 -8.39
C GLN A 237 -2.37 -2.24 -9.83
N ARG A 238 -3.23 -2.53 -10.79
CA ARG A 238 -2.86 -2.43 -12.22
C ARG A 238 -2.38 -1.04 -12.60
N TYR A 239 -3.11 0.00 -12.22
CA TYR A 239 -2.67 1.38 -12.46
C TYR A 239 -1.35 1.69 -11.77
N TYR A 240 -1.15 1.30 -10.52
CA TYR A 240 0.10 1.52 -9.81
C TYR A 240 1.28 0.80 -10.46
N ILE A 241 1.12 -0.47 -10.85
CA ILE A 241 2.18 -1.23 -11.52
C ILE A 241 2.50 -0.61 -12.90
N THR A 242 1.48 -0.24 -13.68
CA THR A 242 1.66 0.49 -14.94
C THR A 242 2.42 1.81 -14.72
N GLY A 243 2.05 2.54 -13.67
CA GLY A 243 2.74 3.77 -13.28
C GLY A 243 4.20 3.55 -12.89
N LEU A 244 4.55 2.42 -12.24
CA LEU A 244 5.93 2.06 -11.94
C LEU A 244 6.76 1.82 -13.22
N HIS A 245 6.20 1.12 -14.21
CA HIS A 245 6.86 0.96 -15.51
C HIS A 245 7.11 2.30 -16.17
N ALA A 246 6.10 3.18 -16.22
CA ALA A 246 6.26 4.52 -16.80
C ALA A 246 7.29 5.37 -16.02
N ALA A 247 7.29 5.32 -14.69
CA ALA A 247 8.25 6.02 -13.86
C ALA A 247 9.70 5.53 -14.10
N LYS A 248 9.86 4.21 -14.29
CA LYS A 248 11.17 3.60 -14.64
C LYS A 248 11.65 4.12 -16.00
N THR A 249 10.82 4.04 -17.04
CA THR A 249 11.16 4.53 -18.38
C THR A 249 11.49 6.02 -18.36
N ALA A 250 10.77 6.81 -17.56
CA ALA A 250 11.07 8.24 -17.36
C ALA A 250 12.36 8.51 -16.58
N GLY A 251 12.98 7.54 -15.94
CA GLY A 251 14.04 7.77 -14.96
C GLY A 251 13.57 8.51 -13.70
N ASN A 252 12.25 8.59 -13.47
CA ASN A 252 11.65 9.36 -12.38
C ASN A 252 11.53 8.53 -11.09
N ARG A 253 12.66 8.42 -10.36
CA ARG A 253 12.75 7.62 -9.13
C ARG A 253 11.82 8.12 -8.03
N LEU A 254 11.62 9.43 -7.92
CA LEU A 254 10.75 10.01 -6.89
C LEU A 254 9.28 9.61 -7.11
N MET A 255 8.80 9.63 -8.37
CA MET A 255 7.46 9.18 -8.70
C MET A 255 7.30 7.66 -8.49
N GLY A 256 8.30 6.85 -8.86
CA GLY A 256 8.31 5.42 -8.58
C GLY A 256 8.18 5.11 -7.10
N ALA A 257 8.96 5.80 -6.25
CA ALA A 257 8.87 5.64 -4.79
C ALA A 257 7.51 6.08 -4.24
N ASN A 258 6.92 7.16 -4.77
CA ASN A 258 5.58 7.60 -4.41
C ASN A 258 4.54 6.50 -4.73
N ILE A 259 4.61 5.90 -5.92
CA ILE A 259 3.71 4.81 -6.33
C ILE A 259 3.87 3.58 -5.41
N LEU A 260 5.09 3.20 -5.06
CA LEU A 260 5.35 2.16 -4.06
C LEU A 260 4.73 2.50 -2.70
N GLY A 261 4.79 3.78 -2.30
CA GLY A 261 4.10 4.28 -1.11
C GLY A 261 2.58 4.11 -1.17
N PHE A 262 1.96 4.27 -2.34
CA PHE A 262 0.54 4.01 -2.55
C PHE A 262 0.21 2.51 -2.52
N LEU A 263 1.05 1.65 -3.08
CA LEU A 263 0.92 0.19 -2.96
C LEU A 263 1.05 -0.26 -1.49
N SER A 264 2.00 0.31 -0.74
CA SER A 264 2.13 0.08 0.71
C SER A 264 0.86 0.49 1.47
N MET A 265 0.30 1.66 1.16
CA MET A 265 -0.95 2.14 1.75
C MET A 265 -2.13 1.21 1.42
N GLN A 266 -2.18 0.68 0.21
CA GLN A 266 -3.21 -0.28 -0.18
C GLN A 266 -3.04 -1.62 0.55
N ALA A 267 -1.83 -2.16 0.63
CA ALA A 267 -1.52 -3.37 1.40
C ALA A 267 -1.90 -3.21 2.87
N HIS A 268 -1.58 -2.04 3.46
CA HIS A 268 -2.02 -1.66 4.80
C HIS A 268 -3.56 -1.70 4.94
N SER A 269 -4.28 -1.09 4.00
CA SER A 269 -5.76 -1.06 4.01
C SER A 269 -6.41 -2.45 3.90
N LEU A 270 -5.71 -3.40 3.30
CA LEU A 270 -6.11 -4.80 3.16
C LEU A 270 -5.64 -5.68 4.32
N GLY A 271 -4.97 -5.13 5.34
CA GLY A 271 -4.45 -5.85 6.49
C GLY A 271 -3.17 -6.65 6.23
N ASN A 272 -2.52 -6.46 5.08
CA ASN A 272 -1.30 -7.18 4.69
C ASN A 272 -0.05 -6.47 5.20
N ALA A 273 0.26 -6.61 6.49
CA ALA A 273 1.34 -5.89 7.16
C ALA A 273 2.72 -6.15 6.53
N GLN A 274 3.02 -7.40 6.16
CA GLN A 274 4.31 -7.76 5.57
C GLN A 274 4.53 -7.06 4.23
N ASP A 275 3.52 -7.08 3.34
CA ASP A 275 3.58 -6.42 2.04
C ASP A 275 3.69 -4.90 2.21
N ALA A 276 2.93 -4.32 3.15
CA ALA A 276 3.00 -2.90 3.44
C ALA A 276 4.41 -2.45 3.87
N VAL A 277 5.04 -3.21 4.77
CA VAL A 277 6.42 -2.93 5.23
C VAL A 277 7.43 -3.11 4.10
N ALA A 278 7.34 -4.20 3.34
CA ALA A 278 8.27 -4.49 2.23
C ALA A 278 8.22 -3.40 1.15
N LEU A 279 7.01 -2.97 0.75
CA LEU A 279 6.80 -1.92 -0.26
C LEU A 279 7.30 -0.55 0.23
N ALA A 280 7.02 -0.19 1.50
CA ALA A 280 7.51 1.05 2.08
C ALA A 280 9.05 1.07 2.19
N HIS A 281 9.65 -0.06 2.57
CA HIS A 281 11.10 -0.20 2.62
C HIS A 281 11.73 -0.09 1.22
N THR A 282 11.18 -0.78 0.22
CA THR A 282 11.63 -0.71 -1.18
C THR A 282 11.53 0.72 -1.71
N ALA A 283 10.45 1.46 -1.40
CA ALA A 283 10.30 2.84 -1.78
C ALA A 283 11.43 3.74 -1.23
N ARG A 284 11.79 3.54 0.03
CA ARG A 284 12.86 4.29 0.70
C ARG A 284 14.25 3.99 0.12
N LEU A 285 14.54 2.71 -0.13
CA LEU A 285 15.80 2.32 -0.76
C LEU A 285 15.92 2.81 -2.20
N GLY A 286 14.81 2.82 -2.94
CA GLY A 286 14.79 3.13 -4.36
C GLY A 286 15.09 4.58 -4.72
N VAL A 287 14.96 5.55 -3.80
CA VAL A 287 15.18 6.97 -4.11
C VAL A 287 16.65 7.40 -4.09
N GLY A 288 17.56 6.62 -3.52
CA GLY A 288 18.98 6.95 -3.45
C GLY A 288 19.40 7.66 -2.16
N SER A 289 20.48 8.47 -2.22
CA SER A 289 21.02 9.13 -1.03
C SER A 289 20.09 10.22 -0.52
N SER A 290 20.11 10.44 0.81
CA SER A 290 19.23 11.43 1.46
C SER A 290 19.51 12.88 1.00
N GLN A 291 20.72 13.19 0.54
CA GLN A 291 21.08 14.54 0.07
C GLN A 291 20.45 14.89 -1.28
N GLU A 292 20.15 13.89 -2.11
CA GLU A 292 19.54 14.08 -3.43
C GLU A 292 18.01 14.01 -3.42
N VAL A 293 17.42 13.69 -2.25
CA VAL A 293 15.97 13.50 -2.10
C VAL A 293 15.38 14.69 -1.35
N PRO A 294 14.35 15.37 -1.89
CA PRO A 294 13.67 16.46 -1.19
C PRO A 294 13.19 16.07 0.21
N ALA A 295 13.27 16.98 1.16
CA ALA A 295 12.91 16.75 2.56
C ALA A 295 11.49 16.20 2.73
N ASN A 296 10.50 16.77 2.03
CA ASN A 296 9.12 16.31 2.08
C ASN A 296 8.93 14.89 1.46
N ILE A 297 9.75 14.49 0.49
CA ILE A 297 9.71 13.12 -0.03
C ILE A 297 10.27 12.13 1.00
N ARG A 298 11.37 12.47 1.67
CA ARG A 298 11.89 11.66 2.78
C ARG A 298 10.85 11.50 3.88
N ALA A 299 10.20 12.61 4.27
CA ALA A 299 9.12 12.61 5.24
C ALA A 299 7.93 11.74 4.80
N MET A 300 7.47 11.90 3.57
CA MET A 300 6.38 11.09 3.00
C MET A 300 6.69 9.59 3.08
N LEU A 301 7.87 9.19 2.65
CA LEU A 301 8.26 7.78 2.64
C LEU A 301 8.40 7.21 4.07
N ALA A 302 8.88 8.02 5.01
CA ALA A 302 8.93 7.67 6.42
C ALA A 302 7.52 7.55 7.02
N MET A 303 6.59 8.45 6.71
CA MET A 303 5.19 8.35 7.12
C MET A 303 4.53 7.06 6.61
N ARG A 304 4.78 6.66 5.34
CA ARG A 304 4.28 5.38 4.80
C ARG A 304 4.85 4.18 5.54
N ALA A 305 6.14 4.20 5.87
CA ALA A 305 6.78 3.15 6.64
C ALA A 305 6.23 3.09 8.08
N ALA A 306 6.02 4.23 8.74
CA ALA A 306 5.43 4.30 10.07
C ALA A 306 4.04 3.62 10.10
N ARG A 307 3.17 3.93 9.11
CA ARG A 307 1.86 3.31 8.96
C ARG A 307 1.95 1.79 8.77
N ALA A 308 2.89 1.32 7.97
CA ALA A 308 3.12 -0.11 7.76
C ALA A 308 3.61 -0.81 9.04
N HIS A 309 4.51 -0.16 9.79
CA HIS A 309 4.99 -0.68 11.08
C HIS A 309 3.91 -0.68 12.16
N ALA A 310 3.01 0.31 12.17
CA ALA A 310 1.86 0.34 13.09
C ALA A 310 0.95 -0.87 12.85
N LEU A 311 0.60 -1.16 11.59
CA LEU A 311 -0.18 -2.35 11.23
C LEU A 311 0.53 -3.66 11.61
N ALA A 312 1.86 -3.69 11.51
CA ALA A 312 2.68 -4.82 11.95
C ALA A 312 2.86 -4.90 13.47
N HIS A 313 2.21 -4.02 14.24
CA HIS A 313 2.36 -3.89 15.70
C HIS A 313 3.81 -3.72 16.17
N ASN A 314 4.67 -3.15 15.31
CA ASN A 314 6.05 -2.80 15.66
C ASN A 314 6.13 -1.33 16.08
N GLU A 315 5.75 -1.07 17.34
CA GLU A 315 5.69 0.29 17.89
C GLU A 315 7.05 0.99 17.82
N ALA A 316 8.14 0.31 18.15
CA ALA A 316 9.47 0.91 18.15
C ALA A 316 9.91 1.35 16.74
N ALA A 317 9.64 0.56 15.70
CA ALA A 317 9.93 0.94 14.32
C ALA A 317 8.99 2.06 13.84
N CYS A 318 7.73 2.02 14.24
CA CYS A 318 6.75 3.06 13.94
C CYS A 318 7.22 4.43 14.51
N GLN A 319 7.56 4.48 15.79
CA GLN A 319 8.02 5.71 16.45
C GLN A 319 9.30 6.27 15.82
N ARG A 320 10.28 5.40 15.53
CA ARG A 320 11.51 5.83 14.85
C ARG A 320 11.23 6.45 13.47
N THR A 321 10.37 5.83 12.68
CA THR A 321 10.06 6.35 11.34
C THR A 321 9.19 7.60 11.37
N LEU A 322 8.34 7.80 12.39
CA LEU A 322 7.64 9.07 12.62
C LEU A 322 8.62 10.18 12.98
N GLU A 323 9.60 9.88 13.82
CA GLU A 323 10.64 10.84 14.19
C GLU A 323 11.52 11.21 12.99
N GLU A 324 11.91 10.25 12.16
CA GLU A 324 12.62 10.50 10.90
C GLU A 324 11.79 11.42 9.96
N ALA A 325 10.47 11.22 9.89
CA ALA A 325 9.60 12.07 9.09
C ALA A 325 9.55 13.52 9.62
N ARG A 326 9.49 13.69 10.96
CA ARG A 326 9.50 14.98 11.62
C ARG A 326 10.82 15.73 11.35
N GLN A 327 11.94 15.05 11.57
CA GLN A 327 13.27 15.60 11.33
C GLN A 327 13.46 16.01 9.88
N ALA A 328 12.98 15.22 8.92
CA ALA A 328 13.05 15.55 7.51
C ALA A 328 12.27 16.83 7.18
N LEU A 329 11.06 17.01 7.72
CA LEU A 329 10.26 18.23 7.50
C LEU A 329 10.89 19.45 8.18
N GLU A 330 11.47 19.31 9.37
CA GLU A 330 12.12 20.40 10.08
C GLU A 330 13.43 20.84 9.43
N ALA A 331 14.22 19.88 8.95
CA ALA A 331 15.45 20.18 8.24
C ALA A 331 15.19 21.00 6.97
N ASN A 332 14.09 20.74 6.28
CA ASN A 332 13.65 21.41 5.05
C ASN A 332 14.81 21.62 4.05
N ASP A 333 15.67 20.63 3.93
CA ASP A 333 16.88 20.62 3.13
C ASP A 333 16.72 19.77 1.86
N GLY A 334 17.74 19.79 1.00
CA GLY A 334 17.77 19.06 -0.26
C GLY A 334 17.19 19.86 -1.44
N PRO A 335 16.99 19.19 -2.60
CA PRO A 335 16.47 19.83 -3.79
C PRO A 335 14.99 20.23 -3.65
N PRO A 336 14.48 21.12 -4.51
CA PRO A 336 13.07 21.50 -4.52
C PRO A 336 12.15 20.29 -4.67
N ALA A 337 11.10 20.27 -3.87
CA ALA A 337 10.13 19.20 -3.87
C ALA A 337 9.22 19.24 -5.10
N PRO A 338 8.85 18.09 -5.69
CA PRO A 338 7.85 18.05 -6.74
C PRO A 338 6.49 18.56 -6.26
N GLU A 339 5.77 19.29 -7.11
CA GLU A 339 4.46 19.87 -6.79
C GLU A 339 3.44 18.84 -6.26
N TRP A 340 3.46 17.62 -6.79
CA TRP A 340 2.56 16.54 -6.35
C TRP A 340 2.77 16.10 -4.90
N SER A 341 3.81 16.58 -4.24
CA SER A 341 4.12 16.28 -2.83
C SER A 341 3.76 17.42 -1.87
N SER A 342 3.09 18.47 -2.33
CA SER A 342 2.70 19.64 -1.52
C SER A 342 1.80 19.32 -0.32
N TRP A 343 1.07 18.19 -0.37
CA TRP A 343 0.25 17.70 0.75
C TRP A 343 1.07 17.19 1.94
N VAL A 344 2.38 16.97 1.75
CA VAL A 344 3.28 16.52 2.81
C VAL A 344 3.70 17.73 3.64
N ASN A 345 3.03 17.92 4.74
CA ASN A 345 3.18 19.06 5.64
C ASN A 345 3.04 18.61 7.10
N PRO A 346 3.30 19.47 8.09
CA PRO A 346 3.19 19.12 9.50
C PRO A 346 1.81 18.58 9.91
N GLY A 347 0.72 19.13 9.37
CA GLY A 347 -0.64 18.65 9.65
C GLY A 347 -0.86 17.22 9.16
N GLY A 348 -0.35 16.87 7.96
CA GLY A 348 -0.38 15.53 7.40
C GLY A 348 0.42 14.54 8.23
N LEU A 349 1.62 14.91 8.66
CA LEU A 349 2.46 14.08 9.54
C LEU A 349 1.78 13.83 10.89
N THR A 350 1.29 14.88 11.54
CA THR A 350 0.61 14.77 12.84
C THR A 350 -0.65 13.90 12.74
N ALA A 351 -1.43 14.04 11.66
CA ALA A 351 -2.59 13.18 11.40
C ALA A 351 -2.20 11.71 11.17
N ASP A 352 -1.10 11.44 10.46
CA ASP A 352 -0.61 10.07 10.25
C ASP A 352 -0.03 9.47 11.54
N ALA A 353 0.62 10.25 12.39
CA ALA A 353 1.05 9.82 13.72
C ALA A 353 -0.17 9.40 14.58
N GLY A 354 -1.21 10.21 14.62
CA GLY A 354 -2.47 9.84 15.29
C GLY A 354 -3.05 8.53 14.77
N ARG A 355 -3.03 8.29 13.45
CA ARG A 355 -3.47 7.02 12.86
C ARG A 355 -2.63 5.84 13.31
N CYS A 356 -1.31 6.00 13.36
CA CYS A 356 -0.40 4.95 13.81
C CYS A 356 -0.70 4.55 15.25
N PHE A 357 -0.90 5.51 16.15
CA PHE A 357 -1.21 5.21 17.54
C PHE A 357 -2.61 4.63 17.75
N MET A 358 -3.60 5.01 16.93
CA MET A 358 -4.89 4.30 16.92
C MET A 358 -4.75 2.84 16.52
N GLU A 359 -3.94 2.54 15.51
CA GLU A 359 -3.66 1.19 15.02
C GLU A 359 -2.92 0.35 16.08
N LEU A 360 -2.03 0.98 16.84
CA LEU A 360 -1.29 0.39 17.97
C LEU A 360 -2.15 0.23 19.23
N GLY A 361 -3.42 0.62 19.22
CA GLY A 361 -4.31 0.53 20.37
C GLY A 361 -4.05 1.59 21.44
N ARG A 362 -3.45 2.72 21.07
CA ARG A 362 -3.09 3.84 21.95
C ARG A 362 -3.92 5.09 21.64
N PRO A 363 -5.25 5.07 21.87
CA PRO A 363 -6.12 6.23 21.63
C PRO A 363 -5.77 7.42 22.53
N ASP A 364 -5.19 7.19 23.70
CA ASP A 364 -4.69 8.19 24.64
C ASP A 364 -3.58 9.07 24.03
N ILE A 365 -2.71 8.49 23.21
CA ILE A 365 -1.65 9.22 22.49
C ILE A 365 -2.20 9.81 21.18
N ALA A 366 -3.13 9.15 20.52
CA ALA A 366 -3.68 9.57 19.23
C ALA A 366 -4.56 10.82 19.36
N GLU A 367 -5.28 10.98 20.46
CA GLU A 367 -6.22 12.09 20.70
C GLU A 367 -5.57 13.46 20.52
N PRO A 368 -4.53 13.84 21.30
CA PRO A 368 -3.91 15.15 21.15
C PRO A 368 -3.29 15.38 19.77
N LEU A 369 -2.83 14.32 19.10
CA LEU A 369 -2.30 14.43 17.74
C LEU A 369 -3.39 14.78 16.72
N PHE A 370 -4.59 14.20 16.83
CA PHE A 370 -5.69 14.59 15.94
C PHE A 370 -6.20 16.00 16.24
N ALA A 371 -6.24 16.41 17.52
CA ALA A 371 -6.58 17.78 17.91
C ALA A 371 -5.60 18.80 17.30
N GLU A 372 -4.30 18.52 17.35
CA GLU A 372 -3.28 19.36 16.74
C GLU A 372 -3.38 19.37 15.20
N ALA A 373 -3.54 18.19 14.58
CA ALA A 373 -3.68 18.10 13.14
C ALA A 373 -4.90 18.90 12.64
N ALA A 374 -6.03 18.85 13.33
CA ALA A 374 -7.22 19.62 12.98
C ALA A 374 -6.96 21.14 13.01
N LYS A 375 -6.15 21.62 13.95
CA LYS A 375 -5.72 23.05 14.01
C LYS A 375 -4.78 23.40 12.84
N LEU A 376 -3.82 22.52 12.54
CA LEU A 376 -2.82 22.74 11.49
C LEU A 376 -3.45 22.78 10.07
N TYR A 377 -4.53 22.03 9.85
CA TYR A 377 -5.23 22.09 8.57
C TYR A 377 -6.07 23.36 8.38
N GLY A 378 -6.54 24.00 9.45
CA GLY A 378 -7.37 25.20 9.38
C GLY A 378 -8.65 24.98 8.55
N ASP A 379 -9.31 26.08 8.17
CA ASP A 379 -10.60 26.03 7.47
C ASP A 379 -10.48 25.83 5.95
N TYR A 380 -9.30 26.08 5.37
CA TYR A 380 -9.08 26.03 3.92
C TYR A 380 -8.92 24.62 3.32
N GLN A 381 -8.65 23.60 4.13
CA GLN A 381 -8.44 22.23 3.65
C GLN A 381 -9.60 21.32 4.07
N GLY A 382 -10.81 21.66 3.63
CA GLY A 382 -12.06 21.05 4.07
C GLY A 382 -12.05 19.52 4.07
N ARG A 383 -11.64 18.86 2.96
CA ARG A 383 -11.58 17.39 2.87
C ARG A 383 -10.59 16.79 3.88
N SER A 384 -9.39 17.30 3.97
CA SER A 384 -8.36 16.80 4.87
C SER A 384 -8.75 17.01 6.33
N ARG A 385 -9.26 18.19 6.67
CA ARG A 385 -9.77 18.51 8.00
C ARG A 385 -10.93 17.61 8.40
N MET A 386 -11.93 17.42 7.52
CA MET A 386 -13.05 16.51 7.74
C MET A 386 -12.57 15.10 8.09
N LEU A 387 -11.61 14.55 7.34
CA LEU A 387 -11.06 13.21 7.59
C LEU A 387 -10.33 13.12 8.93
N VAL A 388 -9.68 14.18 9.38
CA VAL A 388 -9.04 14.26 10.70
C VAL A 388 -10.09 14.33 11.79
N LEU A 389 -11.10 15.20 11.66
CA LEU A 389 -12.19 15.31 12.63
C LEU A 389 -12.95 13.99 12.82
N LEU A 390 -13.25 13.27 11.74
CA LEU A 390 -13.89 11.94 11.82
C LEU A 390 -13.04 10.92 12.60
N ARG A 391 -11.72 10.98 12.45
CA ARG A 391 -10.82 10.12 13.23
C ARG A 391 -10.72 10.56 14.68
N TRP A 392 -10.68 11.85 14.92
CA TRP A 392 -10.66 12.40 16.26
C TRP A 392 -11.94 12.05 17.03
N ALA A 393 -13.12 12.18 16.39
CA ALA A 393 -14.40 11.71 16.96
C ALA A 393 -14.38 10.19 17.23
N SER A 394 -13.81 9.40 16.31
CA SER A 394 -13.64 7.95 16.49
C SER A 394 -12.72 7.64 17.68
N THR A 395 -11.67 8.43 17.88
CA THR A 395 -10.75 8.29 19.03
C THR A 395 -11.46 8.58 20.35
N HIS A 396 -12.26 9.65 20.42
CA HIS A 396 -13.06 9.95 21.60
C HIS A 396 -14.11 8.87 21.88
N THR A 397 -14.69 8.25 20.84
CA THR A 397 -15.58 7.10 21.01
C THR A 397 -14.85 5.91 21.65
N ALA A 398 -13.60 5.64 21.24
CA ALA A 398 -12.76 4.59 21.83
C ALA A 398 -12.40 4.91 23.29
N LEU A 399 -12.19 6.18 23.62
CA LEU A 399 -11.94 6.68 24.98
C LEU A 399 -13.22 6.79 25.82
N LYS A 400 -14.39 6.45 25.28
CA LYS A 400 -15.72 6.56 25.92
C LYS A 400 -16.12 7.99 26.28
N ASN A 401 -15.51 8.99 25.65
CA ASN A 401 -15.87 10.40 25.78
C ASN A 401 -16.89 10.75 24.67
N LEU A 402 -18.14 10.37 24.89
CA LEU A 402 -19.19 10.44 23.86
C LEU A 402 -19.60 11.89 23.55
N ASP A 403 -19.55 12.79 24.50
CA ASP A 403 -19.93 14.20 24.31
C ASP A 403 -18.99 14.87 23.31
N GLU A 404 -17.69 14.72 23.48
CA GLU A 404 -16.71 15.23 22.54
C GLU A 404 -16.74 14.49 21.20
N ALA A 405 -16.95 13.17 21.21
CA ALA A 405 -17.09 12.39 19.97
C ALA A 405 -18.26 12.93 19.10
N VAL A 406 -19.38 13.23 19.70
CA VAL A 406 -20.57 13.78 19.01
C VAL A 406 -20.31 15.21 18.53
N ARG A 407 -19.76 16.07 19.40
CA ARG A 407 -19.45 17.46 19.04
C ARG A 407 -18.53 17.55 17.83
N ILE A 408 -17.41 16.83 17.86
CA ILE A 408 -16.44 16.79 16.76
C ILE A 408 -17.05 16.10 15.52
N GLY A 409 -17.87 15.07 15.75
CA GLY A 409 -18.59 14.38 14.68
C GLY A 409 -19.53 15.32 13.91
N HIS A 410 -20.28 16.19 14.59
CA HIS A 410 -21.12 17.19 13.94
C HIS A 410 -20.31 18.21 13.13
N GLU A 411 -19.19 18.70 13.67
CA GLU A 411 -18.28 19.57 12.94
C GLU A 411 -17.76 18.90 11.64
N ALA A 412 -17.48 17.61 11.69
CA ALA A 412 -17.07 16.86 10.51
C ALA A 412 -18.21 16.71 9.49
N LEU A 413 -19.48 16.53 9.95
CA LEU A 413 -20.66 16.44 9.08
C LEU A 413 -20.94 17.77 8.36
N ASP A 414 -20.74 18.93 9.04
CA ASP A 414 -20.88 20.26 8.42
C ASP A 414 -20.00 20.40 7.18
N ILE A 415 -18.79 19.84 7.23
CA ILE A 415 -17.86 19.82 6.08
C ILE A 415 -18.29 18.74 5.06
N ALA A 416 -18.72 17.56 5.53
CA ALA A 416 -19.12 16.46 4.67
C ALA A 416 -20.34 16.77 3.79
N GLU A 417 -21.21 17.65 4.22
CA GLU A 417 -22.37 18.15 3.44
C GLU A 417 -21.94 19.06 2.28
N GLN A 418 -20.77 19.68 2.37
CA GLN A 418 -20.24 20.61 1.37
C GLN A 418 -19.22 19.97 0.43
N VAL A 419 -18.60 18.85 0.83
CA VAL A 419 -17.51 18.19 0.11
C VAL A 419 -17.92 16.78 -0.33
N ASP A 420 -18.09 16.58 -1.64
CA ASP A 420 -18.36 15.25 -2.19
C ASP A 420 -17.11 14.36 -2.14
N SER A 421 -17.01 13.53 -1.10
CA SER A 421 -15.89 12.64 -0.88
C SER A 421 -16.35 11.21 -0.56
N PRO A 422 -16.18 10.24 -1.48
CA PRO A 422 -16.47 8.83 -1.20
C PRO A 422 -15.77 8.32 0.05
N ARG A 423 -14.52 8.74 0.25
CA ARG A 423 -13.72 8.41 1.44
C ARG A 423 -14.25 9.08 2.70
N GLY A 424 -14.70 10.33 2.60
CA GLY A 424 -15.39 11.02 3.70
C GLY A 424 -16.64 10.26 4.12
N ARG A 425 -17.49 9.90 3.16
CA ARG A 425 -18.70 9.11 3.40
C ARG A 425 -18.41 7.73 4.01
N ALA A 426 -17.34 7.06 3.57
CA ALA A 426 -16.91 5.79 4.17
C ALA A 426 -16.54 5.99 5.65
N ARG A 427 -15.83 7.05 6.00
CA ARG A 427 -15.46 7.37 7.39
C ARG A 427 -16.66 7.79 8.25
N VAL A 428 -17.60 8.55 7.70
CA VAL A 428 -18.88 8.83 8.39
C VAL A 428 -19.61 7.52 8.69
N ARG A 429 -19.65 6.58 7.72
CA ARG A 429 -20.27 5.26 7.92
C ARG A 429 -19.55 4.45 9.01
N ASP A 430 -18.23 4.51 9.08
CA ASP A 430 -17.46 3.82 10.11
C ASP A 430 -17.78 4.39 11.50
N LEU A 431 -17.77 5.70 11.68
CA LEU A 431 -18.12 6.37 12.93
C LEU A 431 -19.60 6.11 13.32
N TYR A 432 -20.52 6.16 12.37
CA TYR A 432 -21.92 5.81 12.55
C TYR A 432 -22.09 4.40 13.13
N ARG A 433 -21.33 3.42 12.63
CA ARG A 433 -21.36 2.05 13.13
C ARG A 433 -20.71 1.95 14.52
N GLN A 434 -19.58 2.62 14.74
CA GLN A 434 -18.85 2.62 16.00
C GLN A 434 -19.70 3.20 17.13
N MET A 435 -20.55 4.20 16.86
CA MET A 435 -21.44 4.82 17.84
C MET A 435 -22.74 4.01 18.10
N GLN A 436 -23.02 2.96 17.33
CA GLN A 436 -24.26 2.16 17.48
C GLN A 436 -24.48 1.60 18.90
N PRO A 437 -23.49 1.08 19.62
CA PRO A 437 -23.69 0.58 20.99
C PRO A 437 -24.16 1.66 21.98
N HIS A 438 -23.99 2.93 21.64
CA HIS A 438 -24.29 4.10 22.48
C HIS A 438 -25.58 4.82 22.08
N GLU A 439 -26.43 4.24 21.23
CA GLU A 439 -27.65 4.86 20.67
C GLU A 439 -28.70 5.27 21.73
N ARG A 440 -28.59 4.75 22.94
CA ARG A 440 -29.45 5.17 24.06
C ARG A 440 -29.17 6.60 24.53
N VAL A 441 -27.99 7.14 24.27
CA VAL A 441 -27.61 8.53 24.54
C VAL A 441 -28.26 9.44 23.48
N ALA A 442 -29.03 10.42 23.90
CA ALA A 442 -29.82 11.27 23.01
C ALA A 442 -28.97 11.96 21.92
N GLN A 443 -27.84 12.54 22.31
CA GLN A 443 -26.90 13.22 21.41
C GLN A 443 -26.29 12.25 20.37
N VAL A 444 -25.96 11.01 20.76
CA VAL A 444 -25.48 9.98 19.83
C VAL A 444 -26.55 9.61 18.82
N ARG A 445 -27.82 9.53 19.24
CA ARG A 445 -28.95 9.27 18.34
C ARG A 445 -29.08 10.38 17.30
N GLU A 446 -29.06 11.64 17.74
CA GLU A 446 -29.12 12.80 16.85
C GLU A 446 -28.00 12.80 15.80
N PHE A 447 -26.75 12.58 16.22
CA PHE A 447 -25.61 12.42 15.32
C PHE A 447 -25.83 11.30 14.31
N ARG A 448 -26.31 10.15 14.76
CA ARG A 448 -26.56 9.00 13.88
C ARG A 448 -27.70 9.27 12.89
N ASP A 449 -28.74 9.96 13.29
CA ASP A 449 -29.84 10.33 12.40
C ASP A 449 -29.35 11.28 11.29
N ARG A 450 -28.58 12.32 11.63
CA ARG A 450 -27.96 13.22 10.66
C ARG A 450 -26.98 12.48 9.73
N SER A 451 -26.15 11.60 10.27
CA SER A 451 -25.23 10.77 9.47
C SER A 451 -25.98 9.87 8.49
N ARG A 452 -27.12 9.31 8.89
CA ARG A 452 -27.97 8.46 8.04
C ARG A 452 -28.53 9.22 6.86
N GLU A 453 -28.99 10.46 7.07
CA GLU A 453 -29.50 11.31 6.00
C GLU A 453 -28.38 11.64 4.98
N LEU A 454 -27.20 12.03 5.43
CA LEU A 454 -26.05 12.26 4.55
C LEU A 454 -25.67 11.01 3.72
N LEU A 455 -25.73 9.82 4.34
CA LEU A 455 -25.38 8.56 3.68
C LEU A 455 -26.44 8.06 2.69
N LYS A 456 -27.70 8.53 2.78
CA LYS A 456 -28.79 8.23 1.83
C LYS A 456 -28.79 9.18 0.64
N ALA A 457 -28.41 10.44 0.84
CA ALA A 457 -28.42 11.48 -0.19
C ALA A 457 -27.36 11.28 -1.29
N ALA A 458 -26.50 10.27 -1.16
CA ALA A 458 -25.39 9.92 -2.03
C ALA A 458 -25.57 8.51 -2.64
#